data_edf8b8bf5567bb391ef65997abf0ed4c
#
_entry.id   edf8b8bf5567bb391ef65997abf0ed4c
#
_cell.length_a   1.000
_cell.length_b   1.000
_cell.length_c   1.000
_cell.angle_alpha   90.00
_cell.angle_beta   90.00
_cell.angle_gamma   90.00
#
_symmetry.space_group_name_H-M   'P 1'
#
loop_
_entity.id
_entity.type
_entity.pdbx_description
1 polymer ?
#
loop_
_entity_poly.entity_id
_entity_poly.type
_entity_poly.pdbx_seq_one_letter_code
_entity_poly.pdbx_strand_id
1 'polypeptide(L)'
;MTPDLNSLSMDLTDMLLPWMAVLISLVVAIWFKDFATALAKGLKFKFDPAFNEGDEVILDGELAMIVKIGARQTVFGVYSDRGYTWRYVPNERIPYLKLEKVIKKDLHVDTDEEKAQKMKTLIDKAQDKQIAKNKEAIDKLNNK
;
A
#
# COMPACT_ATOMS: atom_id res chain seq x y z
N MET A 1 -20.86 33.04 -60.78
CA MET A 1 -21.24 32.49 -59.47
C MET A 1 -19.96 32.32 -58.65
N THR A 2 -19.57 33.31 -57.92
CA THR A 2 -18.50 33.14 -56.89
C THR A 2 -19.19 32.76 -55.59
N PRO A 3 -18.89 31.65 -54.97
CA PRO A 3 -19.41 31.35 -53.66
C PRO A 3 -18.92 32.45 -52.69
N ASP A 4 -19.87 33.04 -51.97
CA ASP A 4 -19.54 34.06 -50.99
C ASP A 4 -18.63 33.46 -49.94
N LEU A 5 -17.47 34.09 -49.67
CA LEU A 5 -16.52 33.65 -48.67
C LEU A 5 -17.15 33.41 -47.28
N ASN A 6 -18.22 34.12 -47.00
CA ASN A 6 -19.00 33.94 -45.77
C ASN A 6 -19.80 32.62 -45.76
N SER A 7 -20.38 32.21 -46.87
CA SER A 7 -21.10 30.93 -46.94
C SER A 7 -20.15 29.76 -46.84
N LEU A 8 -18.98 29.83 -47.51
CA LEU A 8 -17.94 28.81 -47.40
C LEU A 8 -17.37 28.68 -45.98
N SER A 9 -17.21 29.83 -45.27
CA SER A 9 -16.71 29.78 -43.88
C SER A 9 -17.76 29.21 -42.95
N MET A 10 -19.04 29.46 -43.16
CA MET A 10 -20.12 28.85 -42.37
C MET A 10 -20.21 27.34 -42.62
N ASP A 11 -20.17 26.92 -43.88
CA ASP A 11 -20.22 25.47 -44.22
C ASP A 11 -19.02 24.71 -43.62
N LEU A 12 -17.82 25.30 -43.66
CA LEU A 12 -16.64 24.71 -43.06
C LEU A 12 -16.75 24.66 -41.54
N THR A 13 -17.29 25.70 -40.92
CA THR A 13 -17.50 25.75 -39.48
C THR A 13 -18.50 24.70 -39.03
N ASP A 14 -19.62 24.57 -39.70
CA ASP A 14 -20.65 23.57 -39.39
C ASP A 14 -20.14 22.15 -39.58
N MET A 15 -19.24 21.91 -40.52
CA MET A 15 -18.61 20.61 -40.75
C MET A 15 -17.55 20.30 -39.68
N LEU A 16 -16.78 21.30 -39.21
CA LEU A 16 -15.68 21.12 -38.25
C LEU A 16 -16.15 21.12 -36.78
N LEU A 17 -17.24 21.84 -36.48
CA LEU A 17 -17.76 22.00 -35.12
C LEU A 17 -18.01 20.67 -34.40
N PRO A 18 -18.67 19.65 -34.98
CA PRO A 18 -18.88 18.37 -34.34
C PRO A 18 -17.56 17.63 -34.07
N TRP A 19 -16.56 17.73 -34.94
CA TRP A 19 -15.26 17.12 -34.76
C TRP A 19 -14.47 17.79 -33.64
N MET A 20 -14.53 19.12 -33.53
CA MET A 20 -13.94 19.85 -32.44
C MET A 20 -14.59 19.48 -31.10
N ALA A 21 -15.90 19.33 -31.06
CA ALA A 21 -16.61 18.92 -29.86
C ALA A 21 -16.17 17.52 -29.39
N VAL A 22 -15.97 16.57 -30.33
CA VAL A 22 -15.46 15.23 -30.03
C VAL A 22 -14.04 15.31 -29.47
N LEU A 23 -13.14 16.09 -30.06
CA LEU A 23 -11.77 16.25 -29.60
C LEU A 23 -11.70 16.86 -28.19
N ILE A 24 -12.48 17.91 -27.95
CA ILE A 24 -12.55 18.55 -26.61
C ILE A 24 -13.09 17.54 -25.59
N SER A 25 -14.14 16.81 -25.93
CA SER A 25 -14.70 15.78 -25.04
C SER A 25 -13.69 14.70 -24.71
N LEU A 26 -12.87 14.28 -25.66
CA LEU A 26 -11.82 13.29 -25.46
C LEU A 26 -10.75 13.80 -24.49
N VAL A 27 -10.29 15.03 -24.65
CA VAL A 27 -9.31 15.66 -23.74
C VAL A 27 -9.85 15.75 -22.33
N VAL A 28 -11.10 16.22 -22.18
CA VAL A 28 -11.77 16.30 -20.88
C VAL A 28 -11.92 14.92 -20.24
N ALA A 29 -12.28 13.90 -21.02
CA ALA A 29 -12.44 12.54 -20.54
C ALA A 29 -11.11 11.96 -20.02
N ILE A 30 -9.98 12.24 -20.68
CA ILE A 30 -8.64 11.79 -20.22
C ILE A 30 -8.29 12.46 -18.89
N TRP A 31 -8.48 13.76 -18.75
CA TRP A 31 -8.21 14.49 -17.52
C TRP A 31 -9.10 13.99 -16.36
N PHE A 32 -10.37 13.74 -16.65
CA PHE A 32 -11.31 13.25 -15.65
C PHE A 32 -10.97 11.83 -15.19
N LYS A 33 -10.48 10.98 -16.09
CA LYS A 33 -10.01 9.62 -15.76
C LYS A 33 -8.89 9.65 -14.72
N ASP A 34 -7.89 10.49 -14.91
CA ASP A 34 -6.75 10.59 -13.99
C ASP A 34 -7.20 11.13 -12.61
N PHE A 35 -8.04 12.14 -12.61
CA PHE A 35 -8.64 12.68 -11.39
C PHE A 35 -9.48 11.64 -10.66
N ALA A 36 -10.36 10.92 -11.38
CA ALA A 36 -11.22 9.90 -10.80
C ALA A 36 -10.41 8.73 -10.23
N THR A 37 -9.32 8.34 -10.91
CA THR A 37 -8.42 7.27 -10.44
C THR A 37 -7.69 7.68 -9.15
N ALA A 38 -7.19 8.89 -9.08
CA ALA A 38 -6.54 9.44 -7.90
C ALA A 38 -7.51 9.49 -6.70
N LEU A 39 -8.73 9.96 -6.95
CA LEU A 39 -9.77 10.01 -5.92
C LEU A 39 -10.18 8.62 -5.45
N ALA A 40 -10.35 7.66 -6.35
CA ALA A 40 -10.70 6.27 -6.01
C ALA A 40 -9.63 5.61 -5.14
N LYS A 41 -8.36 5.79 -5.45
CA LYS A 41 -7.24 5.29 -4.62
C LYS A 41 -7.23 5.93 -3.22
N GLY A 42 -7.50 7.22 -3.15
CA GLY A 42 -7.58 7.94 -1.88
C GLY A 42 -8.75 7.48 -1.01
N LEU A 43 -9.91 7.30 -1.62
CA LEU A 43 -11.10 6.78 -0.93
C LEU A 43 -10.91 5.35 -0.46
N LYS A 44 -10.24 4.50 -1.25
CA LYS A 44 -9.93 3.12 -0.87
C LYS A 44 -9.18 3.07 0.46
N PHE A 45 -8.16 3.91 0.65
CA PHE A 45 -7.43 3.96 1.92
C PHE A 45 -8.29 4.52 3.07
N LYS A 46 -9.09 5.54 2.80
CA LYS A 46 -9.98 6.14 3.81
C LYS A 46 -11.02 5.15 4.35
N PHE A 47 -11.55 4.28 3.48
CA PHE A 47 -12.56 3.28 3.85
C PHE A 47 -11.95 1.92 4.23
N ASP A 48 -10.61 1.82 4.27
CA ASP A 48 -9.94 0.60 4.72
C ASP A 48 -10.14 0.42 6.24
N PRO A 49 -10.82 -0.65 6.68
CA PRO A 49 -11.05 -0.89 8.10
C PRO A 49 -9.77 -1.24 8.87
N ALA A 50 -8.69 -1.56 8.15
CA ALA A 50 -7.41 -1.91 8.76
C ALA A 50 -6.72 -0.72 9.43
N PHE A 51 -6.92 0.50 8.90
CA PHE A 51 -6.27 1.71 9.39
C PHE A 51 -7.30 2.75 9.79
N ASN A 52 -7.22 3.23 11.02
CA ASN A 52 -8.10 4.27 11.56
C ASN A 52 -7.28 5.47 12.04
N GLU A 53 -7.95 6.62 12.15
CA GLU A 53 -7.34 7.80 12.77
C GLU A 53 -7.03 7.49 14.24
N GLY A 54 -5.83 7.88 14.69
CA GLY A 54 -5.32 7.59 16.03
C GLY A 54 -4.55 6.28 16.15
N ASP A 55 -4.50 5.45 15.11
CA ASP A 55 -3.73 4.21 15.13
C ASP A 55 -2.22 4.50 15.13
N GLU A 56 -1.48 3.74 15.91
CA GLU A 56 -0.02 3.73 15.86
C GLU A 56 0.47 2.82 14.75
N VAL A 57 1.35 3.35 13.95
CA VAL A 57 1.91 2.68 12.77
C VAL A 57 3.42 2.90 12.71
N ILE A 58 4.11 2.03 12.00
CA ILE A 58 5.50 2.22 11.61
C ILE A 58 5.52 2.60 10.14
N LEU A 59 5.97 3.81 9.86
CA LEU A 59 6.06 4.37 8.51
C LEU A 59 7.53 4.45 8.09
N ASP A 60 7.93 3.64 7.11
CA ASP A 60 9.32 3.53 6.64
C ASP A 60 10.35 3.30 7.76
N GLY A 61 9.96 2.56 8.79
CA GLY A 61 10.80 2.26 9.95
C GLY A 61 10.73 3.28 11.10
N GLU A 62 10.02 4.39 10.95
CA GLU A 62 9.82 5.39 11.98
C GLU A 62 8.45 5.21 12.66
N LEU A 63 8.42 5.33 13.98
CA LEU A 63 7.16 5.27 14.72
C LEU A 63 6.31 6.50 14.38
N ALA A 64 5.07 6.25 14.01
CA ALA A 64 4.13 7.28 13.63
C ALA A 64 2.73 7.02 14.17
N MET A 65 1.88 8.03 14.15
CA MET A 65 0.46 7.93 14.44
C MET A 65 -0.32 8.51 13.26
N ILE A 66 -1.43 7.89 12.92
CA ILE A 66 -2.35 8.44 11.91
C ILE A 66 -3.14 9.58 12.54
N VAL A 67 -2.82 10.80 12.17
CA VAL A 67 -3.49 12.00 12.70
C VAL A 67 -4.83 12.21 12.01
N LYS A 68 -4.84 12.14 10.68
CA LYS A 68 -6.04 12.35 9.87
C LYS A 68 -5.96 11.63 8.54
N ILE A 69 -7.03 10.97 8.16
CA ILE A 69 -7.19 10.34 6.84
C ILE A 69 -8.10 11.21 5.98
N GLY A 70 -7.51 11.97 5.07
CA GLY A 70 -8.24 12.77 4.09
C GLY A 70 -8.58 11.99 2.81
N ALA A 71 -9.36 12.60 1.93
CA ALA A 71 -9.71 11.97 0.64
C ALA A 71 -8.53 11.91 -0.35
N ARG A 72 -7.61 12.87 -0.29
CA ARG A 72 -6.44 12.96 -1.17
C ARG A 72 -5.11 12.67 -0.48
N GLN A 73 -5.01 13.03 0.78
CA GLN A 73 -3.78 12.90 1.55
C GLN A 73 -4.08 12.47 2.99
N THR A 74 -3.16 11.73 3.56
CA THR A 74 -3.18 11.32 4.97
C THR A 74 -2.06 12.02 5.72
N VAL A 75 -2.35 12.45 6.92
CA VAL A 75 -1.38 13.12 7.80
C VAL A 75 -0.92 12.10 8.83
N PHE A 76 0.38 11.86 8.85
CA PHE A 76 1.05 11.03 9.85
C PHE A 76 1.85 11.92 10.80
N GLY A 77 1.66 11.74 12.10
CA GLY A 77 2.53 12.32 13.11
C GLY A 77 3.71 11.38 13.34
N VAL A 78 4.89 11.75 12.84
CA VAL A 78 6.09 10.92 12.89
C VAL A 78 6.98 11.34 14.05
N TYR A 79 7.39 10.36 14.85
CA TYR A 79 8.39 10.55 15.91
C TYR A 79 9.76 10.17 15.35
N SER A 80 10.59 11.17 15.12
CA SER A 80 11.95 11.00 14.62
C SER A 80 12.95 11.66 15.56
N ASP A 81 14.25 11.46 15.32
CA ASP A 81 15.33 12.13 16.05
C ASP A 81 15.24 13.66 16.00
N ARG A 82 14.53 14.20 15.03
CA ARG A 82 14.24 15.63 14.86
C ARG A 82 13.06 16.14 15.71
N GLY A 83 12.38 15.24 16.42
CA GLY A 83 11.16 15.50 17.16
C GLY A 83 9.89 15.02 16.48
N TYR A 84 8.75 15.51 16.96
CA TYR A 84 7.44 15.19 16.40
C TYR A 84 7.15 16.05 15.18
N THR A 85 6.96 15.43 14.04
CA THR A 85 6.68 16.11 12.76
C THR A 85 5.44 15.56 12.09
N TRP A 86 4.70 16.42 11.41
CA TRP A 86 3.59 16.00 10.58
C TRP A 86 4.07 15.76 9.15
N ARG A 87 3.86 14.53 8.68
CA ARG A 87 4.18 14.13 7.31
C ARG A 87 2.90 13.99 6.51
N TYR A 88 2.78 14.81 5.48
CA TYR A 88 1.64 14.77 4.56
C TYR A 88 1.94 13.83 3.41
N VAL A 89 1.20 12.73 3.33
CA VAL A 89 1.42 11.70 2.30
C VAL A 89 0.20 11.62 1.40
N PRO A 90 0.36 11.81 0.08
CA PRO A 90 -0.71 11.56 -0.87
C PRO A 90 -1.17 10.10 -0.76
N ASN A 91 -2.48 9.88 -0.72
CA ASN A 91 -3.04 8.53 -0.54
C ASN A 91 -2.63 7.56 -1.65
N GLU A 92 -2.31 8.07 -2.84
CA GLU A 92 -1.78 7.29 -3.96
C GLU A 92 -0.41 6.68 -3.68
N ARG A 93 0.39 7.30 -2.82
CA ARG A 93 1.72 6.84 -2.44
C ARG A 93 1.72 5.83 -1.30
N ILE A 94 0.67 5.79 -0.49
CA ILE A 94 0.59 4.91 0.69
C ILE A 94 0.85 3.44 0.35
N PRO A 95 0.31 2.86 -0.75
CA PRO A 95 0.60 1.47 -1.11
C PRO A 95 2.07 1.17 -1.42
N TYR A 96 2.87 2.19 -1.71
CA TYR A 96 4.30 2.05 -2.01
C TYR A 96 5.20 2.29 -0.79
N LEU A 97 4.64 2.73 0.32
CA LEU A 97 5.34 2.93 1.58
C LEU A 97 5.30 1.66 2.41
N LYS A 98 6.34 1.44 3.19
CA LYS A 98 6.34 0.39 4.20
C LYS A 98 5.53 0.88 5.39
N LEU A 99 4.26 0.48 5.43
CA LEU A 99 3.32 0.82 6.49
C LEU A 99 2.98 -0.42 7.30
N GLU A 100 3.30 -0.41 8.59
CA GLU A 100 3.01 -1.49 9.53
C GLU A 100 2.13 -0.94 10.65
N LYS A 101 1.07 -1.68 11.02
CA LYS A 101 0.20 -1.30 12.14
C LYS A 101 0.69 -1.94 13.44
N VAL A 102 0.83 -1.15 14.48
CA VAL A 102 1.14 -1.64 15.82
C VAL A 102 -0.16 -2.16 16.45
N ILE A 103 -0.28 -3.48 16.59
CA ILE A 103 -1.50 -4.11 17.13
C ILE A 103 -1.43 -4.22 18.65
N LYS A 104 -0.28 -4.58 19.21
CA LYS A 104 -0.04 -4.69 20.66
C LYS A 104 1.35 -4.17 20.99
N LYS A 105 1.40 -3.21 21.89
CA LYS A 105 2.67 -2.69 22.43
C LYS A 105 3.31 -3.64 23.44
N ASP A 106 2.48 -4.43 24.14
CA ASP A 106 2.89 -5.29 25.25
C ASP A 106 3.38 -6.69 24.79
N LEU A 107 3.38 -6.95 23.48
CA LEU A 107 4.02 -8.14 22.95
C LEU A 107 5.52 -7.98 23.12
N HIS A 108 6.07 -8.80 24.01
CA HIS A 108 7.51 -8.91 24.17
C HIS A 108 8.17 -9.27 22.83
N VAL A 109 8.99 -8.36 22.34
CA VAL A 109 9.82 -8.63 21.17
C VAL A 109 10.98 -9.49 21.65
N ASP A 110 11.02 -10.73 21.21
CA ASP A 110 12.13 -11.63 21.55
C ASP A 110 13.47 -10.95 21.25
N THR A 111 14.32 -10.90 22.26
CA THR A 111 15.71 -10.46 22.08
C THR A 111 16.46 -11.46 21.19
N ASP A 112 17.59 -11.07 20.62
CA ASP A 112 18.38 -11.97 19.77
C ASP A 112 18.83 -13.21 20.53
N GLU A 113 19.05 -13.10 21.85
CA GLU A 113 19.36 -14.21 22.74
C GLU A 113 18.17 -15.16 22.89
N GLU A 114 16.96 -14.66 23.06
CA GLU A 114 15.74 -15.48 23.15
C GLU A 114 15.41 -16.16 21.83
N LYS A 115 15.63 -15.49 20.69
CA LYS A 115 15.50 -16.09 19.35
C LYS A 115 16.50 -17.23 19.18
N ALA A 116 17.75 -17.04 19.61
CA ALA A 116 18.79 -18.07 19.56
C ALA A 116 18.43 -19.27 20.45
N GLN A 117 17.89 -19.05 21.66
CA GLN A 117 17.43 -20.13 22.54
C GLN A 117 16.25 -20.90 21.93
N LYS A 118 15.27 -20.20 21.35
CA LYS A 118 14.14 -20.84 20.65
C LYS A 118 14.63 -21.67 19.48
N MET A 119 15.56 -21.16 18.69
CA MET A 119 16.17 -21.88 17.58
C MET A 119 16.89 -23.14 18.04
N LYS A 120 17.70 -23.03 19.11
CA LYS A 120 18.41 -24.16 19.71
C LYS A 120 17.46 -25.25 20.20
N THR A 121 16.38 -24.88 20.90
CA THR A 121 15.35 -25.84 21.35
C THR A 121 14.65 -26.55 20.19
N LEU A 122 14.42 -25.87 19.08
CA LEU A 122 13.85 -26.47 17.87
C LEU A 122 14.80 -27.46 17.22
N ILE A 123 16.09 -27.13 17.18
CA ILE A 123 17.14 -28.00 16.64
C ILE A 123 17.28 -29.25 17.52
N ASP A 124 17.36 -29.09 18.85
CA ASP A 124 17.46 -30.21 19.79
C ASP A 124 16.27 -31.16 19.67
N LYS A 125 15.03 -30.64 19.60
CA LYS A 125 13.84 -31.46 19.37
C LYS A 125 13.86 -32.20 18.02
N ALA A 126 14.38 -31.58 16.97
CA ALA A 126 14.52 -32.23 15.67
C ALA A 126 15.55 -33.33 15.70
N GLN A 127 16.67 -33.11 16.39
CA GLN A 127 17.71 -34.13 16.57
C GLN A 127 17.22 -35.31 17.39
N ASP A 128 16.54 -35.07 18.52
CA ASP A 128 15.96 -36.14 19.36
C ASP A 128 14.98 -37.01 18.56
N LYS A 129 14.13 -36.37 17.74
CA LYS A 129 13.21 -37.09 16.86
C LYS A 129 13.92 -37.94 15.82
N GLN A 130 15.04 -37.46 15.28
CA GLN A 130 15.86 -38.18 14.32
C GLN A 130 16.58 -39.38 15.00
N ILE A 131 17.13 -39.17 16.19
CA ILE A 131 17.79 -40.21 16.99
C ILE A 131 16.79 -41.32 17.36
N ALA A 132 15.58 -40.94 17.79
CA ALA A 132 14.52 -41.92 18.11
C ALA A 132 14.14 -42.77 16.89
N LYS A 133 14.01 -42.15 15.70
CA LYS A 133 13.75 -42.88 14.45
C LYS A 133 14.89 -43.85 14.09
N ASN A 134 16.12 -43.39 14.22
CA ASN A 134 17.28 -44.20 13.90
C ASN A 134 17.40 -45.39 14.86
N LYS A 135 17.15 -45.18 16.16
CA LYS A 135 17.14 -46.25 17.17
C LYS A 135 16.07 -47.30 16.87
N GLU A 136 14.86 -46.88 16.54
CA GLU A 136 13.77 -47.78 16.15
C GLU A 136 14.13 -48.61 14.89
N ALA A 137 14.79 -47.99 13.92
CA ALA A 137 15.26 -48.68 12.71
C ALA A 137 16.33 -49.71 13.01
N ILE A 138 17.26 -49.41 13.92
CA ILE A 138 18.32 -50.34 14.36
C ILE A 138 17.72 -51.54 15.12
N ASP A 139 16.78 -51.28 16.04
CA ASP A 139 16.10 -52.34 16.81
C ASP A 139 15.32 -53.30 15.90
N LYS A 140 14.71 -52.80 14.85
CA LYS A 140 14.03 -53.61 13.82
C LYS A 140 15.00 -54.46 13.00
N LEU A 141 16.24 -54.02 12.81
CA LEU A 141 17.27 -54.77 12.11
C LEU A 141 17.88 -55.87 12.99
N ASN A 142 18.03 -55.61 14.31
CA ASN A 142 18.61 -56.57 15.25
C ASN A 142 17.63 -57.68 15.66
N ASN A 143 16.32 -57.51 15.48
CA ASN A 143 15.30 -58.51 15.80
C ASN A 143 14.90 -59.40 14.59
N LYS A 144 15.65 -59.36 13.51
CA LYS A 144 15.54 -60.26 12.36
C LYS A 144 16.67 -61.28 12.39
#